data_2718980ac4a1c0166d3cfc02e7b7b35a
#
_entry.id   2718980ac4a1c0166d3cfc02e7b7b35a
#
_cell.length_a   1.000
_cell.length_b   1.000
_cell.length_c   1.000
_cell.angle_alpha   90.00
_cell.angle_beta   90.00
_cell.angle_gamma   90.00
#
_symmetry.space_group_name_H-M   'P 1'
#
loop_
_entity.id
_entity.type
_entity.pdbx_description
1 polymer ?
#
loop_
_entity_poly.entity_id
_entity_poly.type
_entity_poly.pdbx_seq_one_letter_code
_entity_poly.pdbx_strand_id
1 'polypeptide(L)'
;MIFSDRREILNNESELKDCNIQSEICFVGALARDLDLIVNYSTFMRSKYDFSDSVTKFFYDNLETYYLTFSQTLDETKMNVFMSQNEERLNLYKQYKGWKTLQRYMTLADENDIKNYFNTVKKYSLIREYGRNGFPVEKILSHRNFDKMSPNDIYRIIRTKADKINTVINAGEEAVELTNKNSAQIDKYLAKPNFGLPFPWYMYNEYYLGLRETKVLFEGFLSNEGKTRKLILL
;
A
#
# COMPACT_ATOMS: atom_id res chain seq x y z
N MET A 1 -8.03 5.84 -31.25
CA MET A 1 -7.20 4.95 -32.10
C MET A 1 -6.12 4.18 -31.30
N ILE A 2 -5.59 4.69 -30.18
CA ILE A 2 -4.62 3.95 -29.32
C ILE A 2 -5.29 2.79 -28.54
N PHE A 3 -6.59 2.86 -28.30
CA PHE A 3 -7.32 1.79 -27.60
C PHE A 3 -7.69 0.60 -28.49
N SER A 4 -7.78 0.77 -29.81
CA SER A 4 -8.05 -0.35 -30.73
C SER A 4 -6.80 -1.21 -30.97
N ASP A 5 -5.63 -0.60 -31.09
CA ASP A 5 -4.38 -1.32 -31.35
C ASP A 5 -3.90 -2.18 -30.17
N ARG A 6 -4.34 -1.85 -28.94
CA ARG A 6 -3.98 -2.61 -27.73
C ARG A 6 -4.93 -3.79 -27.45
N ARG A 7 -6.13 -3.79 -27.98
CA ARG A 7 -7.03 -4.96 -27.91
C ARG A 7 -6.50 -6.14 -28.72
N GLU A 8 -5.68 -5.88 -29.72
CA GLU A 8 -5.03 -6.94 -30.52
C GLU A 8 -3.82 -7.58 -29.81
N ILE A 9 -3.20 -6.86 -28.84
CA ILE A 9 -2.05 -7.39 -28.09
C ILE A 9 -2.51 -8.23 -26.89
N LEU A 10 -3.69 -7.97 -26.35
CA LEU A 10 -4.30 -8.73 -25.26
C LEU A 10 -5.26 -9.78 -25.81
N ASN A 11 -4.71 -10.80 -26.45
CA ASN A 11 -5.48 -11.92 -27.01
C ASN A 11 -6.09 -12.90 -25.98
N ASN A 12 -6.04 -12.56 -24.69
CA ASN A 12 -6.66 -13.34 -23.63
C ASN A 12 -7.76 -12.53 -22.93
N GLU A 13 -9.02 -12.90 -23.14
CA GLU A 13 -10.17 -12.29 -22.44
C GLU A 13 -10.04 -12.34 -20.91
N SER A 14 -9.28 -13.30 -20.36
CA SER A 14 -9.00 -13.39 -18.93
C SER A 14 -8.13 -12.25 -18.43
N GLU A 15 -7.13 -11.80 -19.18
CA GLU A 15 -6.23 -10.72 -18.78
C GLU A 15 -6.92 -9.35 -18.74
N LEU A 16 -7.94 -9.14 -19.60
CA LEU A 16 -8.72 -7.90 -19.61
C LEU A 16 -9.63 -7.76 -18.38
N LYS A 17 -10.01 -8.87 -17.76
CA LYS A 17 -10.86 -8.86 -16.55
C LYS A 17 -10.07 -8.42 -15.32
N ASP A 18 -8.76 -8.61 -15.31
CA ASP A 18 -7.89 -8.41 -14.16
C ASP A 18 -7.22 -7.03 -14.15
N CYS A 19 -7.60 -6.14 -15.07
CA CYS A 19 -7.01 -4.81 -15.18
C CYS A 19 -8.06 -3.73 -15.51
N ASN A 20 -7.73 -2.50 -15.13
CA ASN A 20 -8.48 -1.31 -15.52
C ASN A 20 -7.51 -0.24 -16.03
N ILE A 21 -7.10 -0.39 -17.30
CA ILE A 21 -6.14 0.50 -17.96
C ILE A 21 -6.63 1.95 -17.96
N GLN A 22 -7.92 2.19 -18.07
CA GLN A 22 -8.48 3.54 -18.04
C GLN A 22 -8.18 4.23 -16.69
N SER A 23 -8.37 3.54 -15.58
CA SER A 23 -8.04 4.10 -14.26
C SER A 23 -6.53 4.29 -14.06
N GLU A 24 -5.69 3.41 -14.61
CA GLU A 24 -4.23 3.58 -14.60
C GLU A 24 -3.84 4.86 -15.37
N ILE A 25 -4.40 5.07 -16.56
CA ILE A 25 -4.18 6.26 -17.39
C ILE A 25 -4.62 7.53 -16.67
N CYS A 26 -5.83 7.53 -16.10
CA CYS A 26 -6.35 8.68 -15.38
C CYS A 26 -5.54 8.97 -14.10
N PHE A 27 -5.11 7.93 -13.38
CA PHE A 27 -4.25 8.10 -12.21
C PHE A 27 -2.92 8.77 -12.56
N VAL A 28 -2.21 8.25 -13.57
CA VAL A 28 -0.95 8.83 -14.03
C VAL A 28 -1.15 10.24 -14.59
N GLY A 29 -2.26 10.48 -15.30
CA GLY A 29 -2.62 11.79 -15.81
C GLY A 29 -2.87 12.83 -14.72
N ALA A 30 -3.57 12.46 -13.65
CA ALA A 30 -3.80 13.33 -12.49
C ALA A 30 -2.48 13.67 -11.77
N LEU A 31 -1.61 12.69 -11.57
CA LEU A 31 -0.27 12.93 -11.00
C LEU A 31 0.61 13.83 -11.88
N ALA A 32 0.49 13.71 -13.21
CA ALA A 32 1.26 14.55 -14.13
C ALA A 32 0.78 16.01 -14.16
N ARG A 33 -0.50 16.28 -13.86
CA ARG A 33 -1.07 17.63 -13.73
C ARG A 33 -0.64 18.31 -12.43
N ASP A 34 -0.66 17.55 -11.34
CA ASP A 34 -0.21 18.00 -10.03
C ASP A 34 0.75 16.98 -9.42
N LEU A 35 2.04 17.25 -9.55
CA LEU A 35 3.10 16.36 -9.06
C LEU A 35 3.17 16.28 -7.52
N ASP A 36 2.65 17.27 -6.81
CA ASP A 36 2.65 17.27 -5.34
C ASP A 36 1.79 16.12 -4.78
N LEU A 37 0.84 15.65 -5.57
CA LEU A 37 0.03 14.46 -5.25
C LEU A 37 0.87 13.17 -5.17
N ILE A 38 2.04 13.12 -5.81
CA ILE A 38 2.94 11.95 -5.77
C ILE A 38 3.32 11.61 -4.33
N VAL A 39 3.59 12.62 -3.48
CA VAL A 39 3.94 12.41 -2.06
C VAL A 39 2.87 11.61 -1.32
N ASN A 40 1.60 11.87 -1.64
CA ASN A 40 0.48 11.25 -0.96
C ASN A 40 0.27 9.77 -1.36
N TYR A 41 0.70 9.39 -2.56
CA TYR A 41 0.40 8.07 -3.12
C TYR A 41 1.63 7.17 -3.30
N SER A 42 2.84 7.72 -3.49
CA SER A 42 4.06 6.96 -3.78
C SER A 42 4.36 5.89 -2.72
N THR A 43 4.20 6.22 -1.44
CA THR A 43 4.41 5.29 -0.33
C THR A 43 3.54 4.02 -0.42
N PHE A 44 2.37 4.14 -1.04
CA PHE A 44 1.40 3.05 -1.17
C PHE A 44 1.48 2.34 -2.53
N MET A 45 2.17 2.93 -3.52
CA MET A 45 2.30 2.36 -4.86
C MET A 45 3.50 1.43 -4.96
N ARG A 46 3.30 0.31 -5.64
CA ARG A 46 4.35 -0.64 -6.01
C ARG A 46 4.29 -0.82 -7.51
N SER A 47 4.97 0.04 -8.25
CA SER A 47 4.84 0.19 -9.71
C SER A 47 4.96 -1.14 -10.46
N LYS A 48 5.81 -2.06 -9.96
CA LYS A 48 6.00 -3.40 -10.53
C LYS A 48 4.72 -4.25 -10.54
N TYR A 49 3.83 -4.06 -9.56
CA TYR A 49 2.64 -4.90 -9.35
C TYR A 49 1.33 -4.17 -9.64
N ASP A 50 1.33 -2.85 -9.43
CA ASP A 50 0.11 -2.05 -9.43
C ASP A 50 -0.33 -1.64 -10.84
N PHE A 51 0.58 -1.60 -11.81
CA PHE A 51 0.26 -1.32 -13.20
C PHE A 51 0.22 -2.59 -14.04
N SER A 52 -0.81 -2.73 -14.86
CA SER A 52 -0.94 -3.79 -15.85
C SER A 52 -0.32 -3.40 -17.20
N ASP A 53 -0.33 -2.11 -17.53
CA ASP A 53 0.19 -1.57 -18.77
C ASP A 53 1.61 -1.02 -18.61
N SER A 54 2.51 -1.44 -19.48
CA SER A 54 3.92 -1.03 -19.44
C SER A 54 4.15 0.45 -19.71
N VAL A 55 3.24 1.09 -20.47
CA VAL A 55 3.34 2.52 -20.78
C VAL A 55 2.92 3.37 -19.60
N THR A 56 1.82 3.04 -18.96
CA THR A 56 1.39 3.74 -17.74
C THR A 56 2.40 3.57 -16.62
N LYS A 57 2.94 2.36 -16.46
CA LYS A 57 4.04 2.10 -15.52
C LYS A 57 5.26 2.96 -15.83
N PHE A 58 5.70 2.99 -17.08
CA PHE A 58 6.86 3.80 -17.50
C PHE A 58 6.67 5.28 -17.15
N PHE A 59 5.51 5.84 -17.45
CA PHE A 59 5.25 7.24 -17.12
C PHE A 59 5.19 7.47 -15.61
N TYR A 60 4.55 6.58 -14.84
CA TYR A 60 4.53 6.67 -13.38
C TYR A 60 5.94 6.69 -12.78
N ASP A 61 6.77 5.70 -13.13
CA ASP A 61 8.13 5.55 -12.60
C ASP A 61 9.00 6.80 -12.90
N ASN A 62 8.80 7.39 -14.08
CA ASN A 62 9.53 8.58 -14.47
C ASN A 62 8.99 9.86 -13.82
N LEU A 63 7.70 9.99 -13.61
CA LEU A 63 7.10 11.13 -12.86
C LEU A 63 7.55 11.09 -11.40
N GLU A 64 7.52 9.92 -10.77
CA GLU A 64 7.99 9.73 -9.39
C GLU A 64 9.49 10.09 -9.27
N THR A 65 10.33 9.57 -10.17
CA THR A 65 11.77 9.87 -10.19
C THR A 65 12.03 11.36 -10.44
N TYR A 66 11.30 11.96 -11.37
CA TYR A 66 11.41 13.39 -11.66
C TYR A 66 11.07 14.24 -10.43
N TYR A 67 9.94 13.96 -9.81
CA TYR A 67 9.49 14.69 -8.63
C TYR A 67 10.46 14.57 -7.45
N LEU A 68 10.91 13.36 -7.15
CA LEU A 68 11.88 13.11 -6.07
C LEU A 68 13.23 13.80 -6.31
N THR A 69 13.59 14.03 -7.59
CA THR A 69 14.87 14.65 -7.94
C THR A 69 14.79 16.17 -7.94
N PHE A 70 13.72 16.72 -8.48
CA PHE A 70 13.64 18.16 -8.78
C PHE A 70 12.60 18.92 -7.96
N SER A 71 11.57 18.25 -7.46
CA SER A 71 10.46 18.86 -6.69
C SER A 71 9.85 20.11 -7.39
N GLN A 72 9.72 20.06 -8.71
CA GLN A 72 9.26 21.18 -9.54
C GLN A 72 8.08 20.79 -10.39
N THR A 73 7.31 21.79 -10.81
CA THR A 73 6.23 21.62 -11.79
C THR A 73 6.76 21.09 -13.11
N LEU A 74 5.97 20.22 -13.72
CA LEU A 74 6.31 19.55 -14.98
C LEU A 74 5.82 20.36 -16.17
N ASP A 75 6.69 20.49 -17.18
CA ASP A 75 6.34 20.95 -18.52
C ASP A 75 7.03 20.09 -19.57
N GLU A 76 6.67 20.28 -20.84
CA GLU A 76 7.22 19.49 -21.94
C GLU A 76 8.75 19.60 -22.03
N THR A 77 9.27 20.82 -21.87
CA THR A 77 10.70 21.08 -21.97
C THR A 77 11.48 20.38 -20.87
N LYS A 78 11.00 20.52 -19.62
CA LYS A 78 11.63 19.89 -18.47
C LYS A 78 11.58 18.36 -18.57
N MET A 79 10.45 17.81 -18.99
CA MET A 79 10.31 16.37 -19.21
C MET A 79 11.27 15.86 -20.29
N ASN A 80 11.39 16.56 -21.42
CA ASN A 80 12.29 16.19 -22.49
C ASN A 80 13.76 16.25 -22.04
N VAL A 81 14.16 17.27 -21.28
CA VAL A 81 15.49 17.38 -20.70
C VAL A 81 15.77 16.23 -19.72
N PHE A 82 14.83 15.93 -18.84
CA PHE A 82 14.95 14.81 -17.91
C PHE A 82 15.09 13.46 -18.62
N MET A 83 14.29 13.21 -19.65
CA MET A 83 14.35 11.98 -20.42
C MET A 83 15.67 11.84 -21.18
N SER A 84 16.25 12.94 -21.67
CA SER A 84 17.51 12.94 -22.41
C SER A 84 18.75 12.59 -21.57
N GLN A 85 18.65 12.61 -20.25
CA GLN A 85 19.76 12.24 -19.36
C GLN A 85 20.09 10.75 -19.39
N ASN A 86 19.19 9.91 -19.92
CA ASN A 86 19.40 8.48 -20.05
C ASN A 86 18.90 8.01 -21.43
N GLU A 87 19.76 7.38 -22.21
CA GLU A 87 19.48 6.98 -23.59
C GLU A 87 18.38 5.92 -23.69
N GLU A 88 18.37 4.92 -22.82
CA GLU A 88 17.32 3.88 -22.79
C GLU A 88 15.96 4.49 -22.48
N ARG A 89 15.92 5.38 -21.48
CA ARG A 89 14.72 6.11 -21.09
C ARG A 89 14.20 6.97 -22.23
N LEU A 90 15.06 7.68 -22.92
CA LEU A 90 14.70 8.52 -24.06
C LEU A 90 14.14 7.69 -25.21
N ASN A 91 14.72 6.52 -25.49
CA ASN A 91 14.24 5.63 -26.54
C ASN A 91 12.84 5.09 -26.25
N LEU A 92 12.58 4.64 -25.02
CA LEU A 92 11.24 4.22 -24.59
C LEU A 92 10.24 5.38 -24.61
N TYR A 93 10.65 6.56 -24.16
CA TYR A 93 9.83 7.75 -24.20
C TYR A 93 9.39 8.10 -25.62
N LYS A 94 10.30 8.06 -26.60
CA LYS A 94 9.98 8.27 -28.02
C LYS A 94 9.05 7.18 -28.56
N GLN A 95 9.33 5.92 -28.23
CA GLN A 95 8.49 4.78 -28.60
C GLN A 95 7.04 4.96 -28.09
N TYR A 96 6.87 5.47 -26.88
CA TYR A 96 5.56 5.74 -26.27
C TYR A 96 4.95 7.09 -26.65
N LYS A 97 5.45 7.73 -27.73
CA LYS A 97 4.99 9.03 -28.27
C LYS A 97 5.20 10.21 -27.31
N GLY A 98 6.04 10.07 -26.31
CA GLY A 98 6.55 11.12 -25.45
C GLY A 98 5.49 11.97 -24.78
N TRP A 99 5.70 13.29 -24.77
CA TRP A 99 4.81 14.27 -24.15
C TRP A 99 3.37 14.21 -24.62
N LYS A 100 3.13 13.88 -25.89
CA LYS A 100 1.76 13.77 -26.43
C LYS A 100 0.92 12.72 -25.71
N THR A 101 1.54 11.60 -25.32
CA THR A 101 0.84 10.58 -24.56
C THR A 101 0.53 11.07 -23.14
N LEU A 102 1.49 11.70 -22.49
CA LEU A 102 1.30 12.24 -21.13
C LEU A 102 0.26 13.36 -21.13
N GLN A 103 0.31 14.27 -22.09
CA GLN A 103 -0.69 15.33 -22.26
C GLN A 103 -2.10 14.76 -22.45
N ARG A 104 -2.23 13.68 -23.22
CA ARG A 104 -3.50 12.98 -23.36
C ARG A 104 -3.98 12.37 -22.04
N TYR A 105 -3.08 11.80 -21.25
CA TYR A 105 -3.41 11.27 -19.92
C TYR A 105 -3.90 12.40 -19.01
N MET A 106 -3.23 13.54 -19.00
CA MET A 106 -3.67 14.72 -18.26
C MET A 106 -5.07 15.19 -18.68
N THR A 107 -5.37 15.18 -19.99
CA THR A 107 -6.68 15.61 -20.50
C THR A 107 -7.82 14.66 -20.08
N LEU A 108 -7.54 13.37 -19.93
CA LEU A 108 -8.51 12.36 -19.53
C LEU A 108 -8.73 12.28 -18.01
N ALA A 109 -7.82 12.82 -17.23
CA ALA A 109 -7.87 12.75 -15.78
C ALA A 109 -8.69 13.92 -15.19
N ASP A 110 -9.48 13.60 -14.15
CA ASP A 110 -10.04 14.58 -13.22
C ASP A 110 -9.26 14.52 -11.90
N GLU A 111 -8.69 15.65 -11.47
CA GLU A 111 -7.90 15.73 -10.25
C GLU A 111 -8.73 15.42 -9.00
N ASN A 112 -10.01 15.78 -9.01
CA ASN A 112 -10.91 15.52 -7.88
C ASN A 112 -11.18 14.03 -7.69
N ASP A 113 -10.95 13.21 -8.72
CA ASP A 113 -11.28 11.78 -8.73
C ASP A 113 -10.06 10.88 -8.53
N ILE A 114 -8.88 11.44 -8.28
CA ILE A 114 -7.62 10.70 -8.14
C ILE A 114 -7.70 9.57 -7.10
N LYS A 115 -8.42 9.77 -6.01
CA LYS A 115 -8.63 8.76 -4.97
C LYS A 115 -9.38 7.54 -5.50
N ASN A 116 -10.35 7.74 -6.38
CA ASN A 116 -11.11 6.67 -7.00
C ASN A 116 -10.23 5.92 -8.02
N TYR A 117 -9.43 6.64 -8.81
CA TYR A 117 -8.46 6.02 -9.72
C TYR A 117 -7.46 5.17 -8.96
N PHE A 118 -6.86 5.72 -7.90
CA PHE A 118 -5.93 4.99 -7.03
C PHE A 118 -6.57 3.71 -6.44
N ASN A 119 -7.75 3.83 -5.85
CA ASN A 119 -8.46 2.68 -5.28
C ASN A 119 -8.77 1.61 -6.33
N THR A 120 -9.11 2.03 -7.56
CA THR A 120 -9.37 1.11 -8.65
C THR A 120 -8.09 0.41 -9.10
N VAL A 121 -6.99 1.13 -9.28
CA VAL A 121 -5.68 0.54 -9.60
C VAL A 121 -5.28 -0.47 -8.53
N LYS A 122 -5.38 -0.12 -7.26
CA LYS A 122 -5.07 -1.03 -6.13
C LYS A 122 -5.99 -2.25 -6.08
N LYS A 123 -7.27 -2.07 -6.38
CA LYS A 123 -8.25 -3.16 -6.45
C LYS A 123 -7.85 -4.21 -7.49
N TYR A 124 -7.54 -3.79 -8.69
CA TYR A 124 -7.14 -4.71 -9.75
C TYR A 124 -5.73 -5.27 -9.55
N SER A 125 -4.80 -4.52 -8.97
CA SER A 125 -3.50 -5.03 -8.51
C SER A 125 -3.67 -6.19 -7.54
N LEU A 126 -4.54 -6.02 -6.55
CA LEU A 126 -4.83 -7.05 -5.55
C LEU A 126 -5.43 -8.31 -6.20
N ILE A 127 -6.34 -8.16 -7.14
CA ILE A 127 -6.93 -9.27 -7.90
C ILE A 127 -5.86 -10.03 -8.67
N ARG A 128 -4.99 -9.32 -9.40
CA ARG A 128 -3.87 -9.94 -10.13
C ARG A 128 -2.95 -10.72 -9.21
N GLU A 129 -2.61 -10.14 -8.06
CA GLU A 129 -1.73 -10.79 -7.09
C GLU A 129 -2.37 -12.06 -6.49
N TYR A 130 -3.66 -12.01 -6.17
CA TYR A 130 -4.38 -13.18 -5.70
C TYR A 130 -4.49 -14.27 -6.79
N GLY A 131 -4.76 -13.89 -8.04
CA GLY A 131 -4.80 -14.82 -9.16
C GLY A 131 -3.45 -15.51 -9.37
N ARG A 132 -2.33 -14.76 -9.33
CA ARG A 132 -0.97 -15.32 -9.42
C ARG A 132 -0.65 -16.32 -8.31
N ASN A 133 -1.23 -16.13 -7.14
CA ASN A 133 -1.07 -17.03 -5.99
C ASN A 133 -2.12 -18.17 -5.98
N GLY A 134 -2.85 -18.38 -7.07
CA GLY A 134 -3.77 -19.50 -7.22
C GLY A 134 -5.13 -19.33 -6.53
N PHE A 135 -5.48 -18.13 -6.06
CA PHE A 135 -6.82 -17.89 -5.51
C PHE A 135 -7.87 -17.77 -6.63
N PRO A 136 -9.07 -18.30 -6.44
CA PRO A 136 -10.14 -18.26 -7.43
C PRO A 136 -10.77 -16.87 -7.51
N VAL A 137 -10.13 -15.96 -8.23
CA VAL A 137 -10.55 -14.55 -8.35
C VAL A 137 -11.77 -14.33 -9.25
N GLU A 138 -12.06 -15.28 -10.15
CA GLU A 138 -13.21 -15.19 -11.07
C GLU A 138 -14.55 -14.99 -10.34
N LYS A 139 -14.73 -15.65 -9.19
CA LYS A 139 -15.94 -15.49 -8.36
C LYS A 139 -16.04 -14.11 -7.72
N ILE A 140 -14.92 -13.42 -7.56
CA ILE A 140 -14.87 -12.04 -7.03
C ILE A 140 -15.18 -11.09 -8.17
N LEU A 141 -14.56 -11.27 -9.33
CA LEU A 141 -14.78 -10.45 -10.53
C LEU A 141 -16.22 -10.51 -11.02
N SER A 142 -16.85 -11.69 -10.96
CA SER A 142 -18.26 -11.90 -11.35
C SER A 142 -19.27 -11.43 -10.29
N HIS A 143 -18.83 -10.92 -9.16
CA HIS A 143 -19.73 -10.47 -8.11
C HIS A 143 -20.49 -9.21 -8.54
N ARG A 144 -21.82 -9.20 -8.36
CA ARG A 144 -22.71 -8.11 -8.79
C ARG A 144 -22.29 -6.70 -8.33
N ASN A 145 -21.66 -6.62 -7.18
CA ASN A 145 -21.24 -5.36 -6.58
C ASN A 145 -19.73 -5.10 -6.73
N PHE A 146 -19.02 -5.83 -7.60
CA PHE A 146 -17.58 -5.72 -7.74
C PHE A 146 -17.11 -4.28 -7.98
N ASP A 147 -17.81 -3.52 -8.82
CA ASP A 147 -17.44 -2.14 -9.13
C ASP A 147 -17.44 -1.22 -7.90
N LYS A 148 -18.33 -1.50 -6.94
CA LYS A 148 -18.45 -0.72 -5.69
C LYS A 148 -17.53 -1.21 -4.58
N MET A 149 -16.88 -2.36 -4.75
CA MET A 149 -15.97 -2.91 -3.75
C MET A 149 -14.68 -2.12 -3.66
N SER A 150 -14.26 -1.85 -2.45
CA SER A 150 -12.91 -1.36 -2.15
C SER A 150 -11.89 -2.52 -2.13
N PRO A 151 -10.58 -2.23 -2.23
CA PRO A 151 -9.54 -3.23 -2.02
C PRO A 151 -9.68 -3.98 -0.69
N ASN A 152 -10.10 -3.29 0.36
CA ASN A 152 -10.31 -3.89 1.68
C ASN A 152 -11.47 -4.89 1.70
N ASP A 153 -12.54 -4.65 0.94
CA ASP A 153 -13.67 -5.58 0.86
C ASP A 153 -13.25 -6.88 0.19
N ILE A 154 -12.43 -6.80 -0.85
CA ILE A 154 -11.86 -7.97 -1.53
C ILE A 154 -10.95 -8.76 -0.59
N TYR A 155 -10.07 -8.06 0.13
CA TYR A 155 -9.21 -8.68 1.15
C TYR A 155 -10.03 -9.42 2.20
N ARG A 156 -11.12 -8.82 2.72
CA ARG A 156 -12.02 -9.44 3.70
C ARG A 156 -12.68 -10.71 3.16
N ILE A 157 -13.12 -10.70 1.90
CA ILE A 157 -13.71 -11.90 1.26
C ILE A 157 -12.70 -13.04 1.21
N ILE A 158 -11.47 -12.76 0.81
CA ILE A 158 -10.42 -13.78 0.69
C ILE A 158 -10.01 -14.29 2.06
N ARG A 159 -9.81 -13.39 3.02
CA ARG A 159 -9.50 -13.76 4.41
C ARG A 159 -10.57 -14.66 5.01
N THR A 160 -11.84 -14.29 4.85
CA THR A 160 -12.95 -15.11 5.36
C THR A 160 -12.96 -16.52 4.75
N LYS A 161 -12.58 -16.66 3.48
CA LYS A 161 -12.46 -17.98 2.84
C LYS A 161 -11.27 -18.77 3.38
N ALA A 162 -10.13 -18.13 3.57
CA ALA A 162 -8.95 -18.74 4.16
C ALA A 162 -9.21 -19.19 5.60
N ASP A 163 -9.87 -18.35 6.40
CA ASP A 163 -10.25 -18.67 7.78
C ASP A 163 -11.20 -19.88 7.84
N LYS A 164 -12.16 -19.98 6.92
CA LYS A 164 -13.04 -21.17 6.81
C LYS A 164 -12.29 -22.45 6.49
N ILE A 165 -11.28 -22.39 5.63
CA ILE A 165 -10.44 -23.56 5.33
C ILE A 165 -9.62 -23.93 6.57
N ASN A 166 -9.09 -22.95 7.26
CA ASN A 166 -8.31 -23.15 8.48
C ASN A 166 -9.16 -23.79 9.60
N THR A 167 -10.42 -23.41 9.75
CA THR A 167 -11.35 -24.04 10.70
C THR A 167 -11.63 -25.49 10.35
N VAL A 168 -11.65 -25.87 9.07
CA VAL A 168 -11.83 -27.29 8.66
C VAL A 168 -10.59 -28.12 8.99
N ILE A 169 -9.40 -27.55 8.83
CA ILE A 169 -8.13 -28.24 9.16
C ILE A 169 -8.00 -28.38 10.68
N ASN A 170 -8.37 -27.37 11.43
CA ASN A 170 -8.28 -27.36 12.90
C ASN A 170 -9.49 -27.99 13.60
N ALA A 171 -10.49 -28.47 12.86
CA ALA A 171 -11.66 -29.17 13.43
C ALA A 171 -11.30 -30.51 14.13
N GLY A 172 -10.05 -30.94 14.07
CA GLY A 172 -9.52 -32.10 14.80
C GLY A 172 -8.69 -31.73 16.05
N GLU A 173 -8.38 -30.47 16.27
CA GLU A 173 -7.85 -30.04 17.55
C GLU A 173 -9.02 -29.85 18.53
N GLU A 174 -9.00 -30.58 19.65
CA GLU A 174 -9.94 -30.33 20.74
C GLU A 174 -10.01 -28.85 21.01
N ALA A 175 -11.24 -28.31 21.04
CA ALA A 175 -11.48 -26.92 21.46
C ALA A 175 -10.85 -26.74 22.83
N VAL A 176 -9.65 -26.23 22.88
CA VAL A 176 -9.00 -25.89 24.13
C VAL A 176 -9.85 -24.81 24.76
N GLU A 177 -10.54 -25.16 25.84
CA GLU A 177 -11.26 -24.19 26.66
C GLU A 177 -10.31 -23.03 26.99
N LEU A 178 -10.44 -21.92 26.27
CA LEU A 178 -9.67 -20.70 26.48
C LEU A 178 -9.77 -20.18 27.92
N THR A 179 -10.88 -20.50 28.59
CA THR A 179 -11.17 -20.14 29.98
C THR A 179 -10.21 -20.78 30.97
N ASN A 180 -9.94 -22.07 30.87
CA ASN A 180 -9.12 -22.76 31.87
C ASN A 180 -7.62 -22.45 31.73
N LYS A 181 -7.12 -22.31 30.49
CA LYS A 181 -5.72 -21.89 30.27
C LYS A 181 -5.49 -20.43 30.66
N ASN A 182 -6.47 -19.56 30.38
CA ASN A 182 -6.36 -18.15 30.77
C ASN A 182 -6.43 -17.96 32.26
N SER A 183 -7.31 -18.70 32.97
CA SER A 183 -7.37 -18.67 34.44
C SER A 183 -6.05 -19.09 35.05
N ALA A 184 -5.50 -20.24 34.66
CA ALA A 184 -4.20 -20.73 35.16
C ALA A 184 -3.03 -19.79 34.81
N GLN A 185 -3.08 -19.13 33.66
CA GLN A 185 -2.08 -18.13 33.27
C GLN A 185 -2.23 -16.84 34.10
N ILE A 186 -3.47 -16.39 34.32
CA ILE A 186 -3.74 -15.23 35.18
C ILE A 186 -3.29 -15.52 36.61
N ASP A 187 -3.62 -16.69 37.16
CA ASP A 187 -3.18 -17.10 38.49
C ASP A 187 -1.65 -17.17 38.61
N LYS A 188 -0.98 -17.64 37.56
CA LYS A 188 0.49 -17.63 37.49
C LYS A 188 1.09 -16.23 37.47
N TYR A 189 0.46 -15.30 36.76
CA TYR A 189 0.88 -13.90 36.73
C TYR A 189 0.58 -13.18 38.04
N LEU A 190 -0.53 -13.50 38.70
CA LEU A 190 -0.87 -12.95 40.01
C LEU A 190 0.03 -13.49 41.11
N ALA A 191 0.40 -14.79 41.06
CA ALA A 191 1.27 -15.40 42.03
C ALA A 191 2.74 -14.95 41.90
N LYS A 192 3.21 -14.68 40.69
CA LYS A 192 4.57 -14.17 40.43
C LYS A 192 4.50 -13.09 39.34
N PRO A 193 4.13 -11.86 39.70
CA PRO A 193 4.17 -10.75 38.76
C PRO A 193 5.60 -10.55 38.25
N ASN A 194 5.73 -10.44 36.94
CA ASN A 194 7.02 -10.23 36.30
C ASN A 194 7.46 -8.77 36.53
N PHE A 195 8.24 -8.56 37.59
CA PHE A 195 8.83 -7.26 37.86
C PHE A 195 10.06 -7.05 36.99
N GLY A 196 10.12 -5.90 36.35
CA GLY A 196 11.29 -5.45 35.61
C GLY A 196 12.31 -4.75 36.51
N LEU A 197 13.31 -4.12 35.91
CA LEU A 197 14.23 -3.25 36.62
C LEU A 197 13.45 -2.10 37.29
N PRO A 198 13.64 -1.89 38.60
CA PRO A 198 12.85 -0.86 39.30
C PRO A 198 13.28 0.54 38.86
N PHE A 199 12.27 1.40 38.64
CA PHE A 199 12.51 2.82 38.48
C PHE A 199 12.89 3.48 39.79
N PRO A 200 13.64 4.61 39.78
CA PRO A 200 13.97 5.38 40.96
C PRO A 200 12.76 5.95 41.70
N TRP A 201 11.62 5.97 41.05
CA TRP A 201 10.38 6.57 41.57
C TRP A 201 9.39 5.47 41.95
N TYR A 202 9.03 5.43 43.23
CA TYR A 202 8.13 4.42 43.80
C TYR A 202 6.79 4.29 43.04
N MET A 203 6.15 5.42 42.76
CA MET A 203 4.86 5.39 42.05
C MET A 203 4.93 4.75 40.67
N TYR A 204 6.03 4.90 39.96
CA TYR A 204 6.23 4.27 38.65
C TYR A 204 6.34 2.74 38.77
N ASN A 205 6.97 2.25 39.82
CA ASN A 205 7.10 0.83 40.06
C ASN A 205 5.76 0.19 40.42
N GLU A 206 4.90 0.91 41.13
CA GLU A 206 3.58 0.44 41.51
C GLU A 206 2.65 0.30 40.30
N TYR A 207 2.68 1.22 39.35
CA TYR A 207 1.82 1.19 38.16
C TYR A 207 2.41 0.39 37.00
N TYR A 208 3.71 0.45 36.77
CA TYR A 208 4.36 -0.16 35.61
C TYR A 208 5.11 -1.45 35.92
N LEU A 209 5.25 -1.82 37.18
CA LEU A 209 6.00 -3.00 37.65
C LEU A 209 7.47 -3.03 37.19
N GLY A 210 8.09 -1.85 37.02
CA GLY A 210 9.45 -1.71 36.54
C GLY A 210 9.61 -1.75 35.00
N LEU A 211 10.82 -1.51 34.53
CA LEU A 211 11.20 -1.59 33.13
C LEU A 211 11.46 -3.04 32.74
N ARG A 212 10.60 -3.64 31.94
CA ARG A 212 10.67 -5.04 31.51
C ARG A 212 11.38 -5.17 30.18
N GLU A 213 12.01 -6.32 29.96
CA GLU A 213 12.51 -6.71 28.65
C GLU A 213 11.39 -6.61 27.59
N THR A 214 11.74 -6.20 26.38
CA THR A 214 10.80 -6.01 25.26
C THR A 214 9.83 -4.84 25.40
N LYS A 215 9.93 -4.03 26.46
CA LYS A 215 9.13 -2.80 26.62
C LYS A 215 10.00 -1.57 26.40
N VAL A 216 9.43 -0.58 25.74
CA VAL A 216 10.06 0.72 25.51
C VAL A 216 9.24 1.77 26.25
N LEU A 217 9.91 2.56 27.07
CA LEU A 217 9.31 3.70 27.77
C LEU A 217 9.62 4.97 26.99
N PHE A 218 8.57 5.69 26.58
CA PHE A 218 8.69 7.01 25.98
C PHE A 218 8.21 8.06 26.98
N GLU A 219 9.04 9.05 27.24
CA GLU A 219 8.69 10.18 28.09
C GLU A 219 8.88 11.49 27.34
N GLY A 220 7.87 12.34 27.38
CA GLY A 220 7.89 13.68 26.83
C GLY A 220 8.14 14.72 27.91
N PHE A 221 9.01 15.68 27.65
CA PHE A 221 9.27 16.82 28.51
C PHE A 221 9.17 18.12 27.72
N LEU A 222 8.58 19.12 28.32
CA LEU A 222 8.70 20.48 27.80
C LEU A 222 10.12 21.02 28.03
N SER A 223 10.48 22.06 27.31
CA SER A 223 11.80 22.69 27.46
C SER A 223 11.98 23.16 28.89
N ASN A 224 13.15 22.87 29.50
CA ASN A 224 13.52 23.18 30.87
C ASN A 224 12.79 22.43 32.00
N GLU A 225 12.09 21.33 31.71
CA GLU A 225 11.42 20.53 32.75
C GLU A 225 12.26 19.39 33.35
N GLY A 226 13.58 19.50 33.31
CA GLY A 226 14.46 18.57 34.02
C GLY A 226 14.72 17.23 33.34
N LYS A 227 14.54 17.12 32.00
CA LYS A 227 14.83 15.93 31.19
C LYS A 227 16.18 15.29 31.52
N THR A 228 17.25 16.10 31.50
CA THR A 228 18.61 15.62 31.78
C THR A 228 18.78 15.10 33.20
N ARG A 229 18.13 15.79 34.19
CA ARG A 229 18.17 15.38 35.58
C ARG A 229 17.49 14.00 35.79
N LYS A 230 16.37 13.76 35.11
CA LYS A 230 15.68 12.47 35.17
C LYS A 230 16.49 11.35 34.53
N LEU A 231 17.17 11.62 33.40
CA LEU A 231 17.98 10.65 32.68
C LEU A 231 19.22 10.20 33.47
N ILE A 232 19.75 11.04 34.35
CA ILE A 232 20.87 10.72 35.23
C ILE A 232 20.42 9.82 36.41
N LEU A 233 19.13 9.85 36.76
CA LEU A 233 18.57 9.05 37.87
C LEU A 233 18.08 7.67 37.39
N LEU A 234 17.99 7.41 36.10
CA LEU A 234 17.69 6.09 35.53
C LEU A 234 18.94 5.25 35.37
#